data_4c924401e16dec01a2a199afa6f5c74a
#
_entry.id   4c924401e16dec01a2a199afa6f5c74a
#
_cell.length_a   1.000
_cell.length_b   1.000
_cell.length_c   1.000
_cell.angle_alpha   90.00
_cell.angle_beta   90.00
_cell.angle_gamma   90.00
#
_symmetry.space_group_name_H-M   'P 1'
#
loop_
_entity.id
_entity.type
_entity.pdbx_description
1 polymer ?
#
loop_
_entity_poly.entity_id
_entity_poly.type
_entity_poly.pdbx_seq_one_letter_code
_entity_poly.pdbx_strand_id
1 'polypeptide(L)'
;GATSVEYIVSVADYVKEVLGQDIQDLKVAIVHEDGSYGTAVGEGNYAAAEEAGMDIVVYEAYSSSTLDLSSVIMKLIAAQPDVLLLTGYVNDGSLFVRQSAELGFTVPILITHSGGHSVQAFVDAVGDQVNYLLTVDPVPCNPKLDSFSEELQTVFQDFEARWTEKYGVKPAHHVEMRAFAQAYLFFTQVAPLAIEQSGTFSAASCRDAILSLDLDASQSLMGAGVKFSTPDEPFVDPVLGNSHVGQNIEAKAFINQYFDGELYCVWPEEYAQKEPVLFLPSSSSLSAGVVD
;
A
#
# COMPACT_ATOMS: atom_id res chain seq x y z
N GLY A 1 5.94 12.06 -1.08
CA GLY A 1 5.51 12.99 -0.07
C GLY A 1 4.83 12.33 1.10
N ALA A 2 3.76 12.92 1.64
CA ALA A 2 3.05 12.45 2.83
C ALA A 2 2.74 10.95 2.83
N THR A 3 2.29 10.40 1.70
CA THR A 3 1.97 8.98 1.55
C THR A 3 3.19 8.06 1.82
N SER A 4 4.40 8.46 1.43
CA SER A 4 5.60 7.66 1.67
C SER A 4 5.97 7.62 3.16
N VAL A 5 5.75 8.72 3.88
CA VAL A 5 5.93 8.78 5.33
C VAL A 5 4.94 7.84 6.02
N GLU A 6 3.67 7.87 5.62
CA GLU A 6 2.64 6.98 6.16
C GLU A 6 3.00 5.51 5.93
N TYR A 7 3.59 5.16 4.80
CA TYR A 7 4.03 3.80 4.55
C TYR A 7 5.13 3.37 5.52
N ILE A 8 6.14 4.21 5.75
CA ILE A 8 7.22 3.88 6.70
C ILE A 8 6.69 3.78 8.13
N VAL A 9 5.79 4.68 8.55
CA VAL A 9 5.15 4.61 9.87
C VAL A 9 4.35 3.31 9.99
N SER A 10 3.54 2.97 9.00
CA SER A 10 2.77 1.71 9.00
C SER A 10 3.67 0.47 9.04
N VAL A 11 4.80 0.50 8.34
CA VAL A 11 5.79 -0.59 8.40
C VAL A 11 6.42 -0.68 9.79
N ALA A 12 6.80 0.45 10.39
CA ALA A 12 7.38 0.48 11.73
C ALA A 12 6.40 -0.02 12.80
N ASP A 13 5.16 0.43 12.72
CA ASP A 13 4.08 -0.02 13.62
C ASP A 13 3.81 -1.52 13.43
N TYR A 14 3.73 -1.99 12.19
CA TYR A 14 3.56 -3.40 11.89
C TYR A 14 4.70 -4.25 12.48
N VAL A 15 5.95 -3.86 12.29
CA VAL A 15 7.11 -4.58 12.84
C VAL A 15 7.04 -4.63 14.36
N LYS A 16 6.67 -3.52 14.99
CA LYS A 16 6.57 -3.43 16.45
C LYS A 16 5.40 -4.26 17.01
N GLU A 17 4.21 -4.09 16.45
CA GLU A 17 2.99 -4.76 16.96
C GLU A 17 2.99 -6.25 16.67
N VAL A 18 3.42 -6.65 15.49
CA VAL A 18 3.28 -8.01 14.99
C VAL A 18 4.56 -8.84 15.25
N LEU A 19 5.74 -8.25 15.07
CA LEU A 19 7.01 -8.96 15.27
C LEU A 19 7.60 -8.75 16.68
N GLY A 20 7.09 -7.77 17.43
CA GLY A 20 7.64 -7.42 18.75
C GLY A 20 9.06 -6.86 18.71
N GLN A 21 9.47 -6.29 17.56
CA GLN A 21 10.78 -5.72 17.32
C GLN A 21 10.67 -4.22 17.03
N ASP A 22 11.68 -3.45 17.42
CA ASP A 22 11.79 -2.07 16.96
C ASP A 22 12.49 -2.05 15.60
N ILE A 23 11.95 -1.31 14.64
CA ILE A 23 12.47 -1.27 13.27
C ILE A 23 13.90 -0.71 13.22
N GLN A 24 14.30 0.05 14.21
CA GLN A 24 15.68 0.57 14.38
C GLN A 24 16.71 -0.53 14.62
N ASP A 25 16.29 -1.70 15.08
CA ASP A 25 17.16 -2.86 15.29
C ASP A 25 17.35 -3.70 14.02
N LEU A 26 16.64 -3.33 12.92
CA LEU A 26 16.63 -4.06 11.67
C LEU A 26 17.40 -3.31 10.57
N LYS A 27 18.06 -4.07 9.70
CA LYS A 27 18.66 -3.56 8.48
C LYS A 27 17.60 -3.40 7.40
N VAL A 28 17.42 -2.19 6.93
CA VAL A 28 16.42 -1.85 5.93
C VAL A 28 17.06 -1.58 4.58
N ALA A 29 16.59 -2.23 3.54
CA ALA A 29 16.90 -1.91 2.16
C ALA A 29 15.70 -1.22 1.50
N ILE A 30 15.95 -0.19 0.71
CA ILE A 30 14.97 0.54 -0.08
C ILE A 30 15.38 0.44 -1.54
N VAL A 31 14.53 -0.18 -2.35
CA VAL A 31 14.76 -0.38 -3.79
C VAL A 31 13.55 0.09 -4.57
N HIS A 32 13.76 0.90 -5.60
CA HIS A 32 12.67 1.49 -6.36
C HIS A 32 12.99 1.68 -7.84
N GLU A 33 11.96 1.74 -8.68
CA GLU A 33 12.12 2.13 -10.08
C GLU A 33 12.44 3.63 -10.21
N ASP A 34 13.10 4.03 -11.28
CA ASP A 34 13.65 5.37 -11.48
C ASP A 34 12.70 6.39 -12.11
N GLY A 35 11.43 6.03 -12.33
CA GLY A 35 10.39 6.95 -12.79
C GLY A 35 9.87 7.86 -11.67
N SER A 36 8.94 8.73 -12.01
CA SER A 36 8.41 9.73 -11.07
C SER A 36 7.72 9.12 -9.85
N TYR A 37 7.08 7.96 -10.01
CA TYR A 37 6.43 7.26 -8.91
C TYR A 37 7.45 6.62 -7.97
N GLY A 38 8.32 5.76 -8.49
CA GLY A 38 9.32 5.06 -7.67
C GLY A 38 10.28 6.02 -6.99
N THR A 39 10.75 7.05 -7.70
CA THR A 39 11.61 8.09 -7.11
C THR A 39 10.91 8.82 -5.97
N ALA A 40 9.67 9.28 -6.15
CA ALA A 40 8.94 9.99 -5.11
C ALA A 40 8.68 9.11 -3.86
N VAL A 41 8.37 7.83 -4.05
CA VAL A 41 8.19 6.87 -2.96
C VAL A 41 9.53 6.54 -2.31
N GLY A 42 10.58 6.27 -3.09
CA GLY A 42 11.91 5.93 -2.60
C GLY A 42 12.54 7.06 -1.76
N GLU A 43 12.51 8.29 -2.27
CA GLU A 43 13.00 9.46 -1.54
C GLU A 43 12.22 9.72 -0.24
N GLY A 44 10.89 9.58 -0.30
CA GLY A 44 10.05 9.72 0.90
C GLY A 44 10.31 8.63 1.93
N ASN A 45 10.46 7.37 1.50
CA ASN A 45 10.81 6.26 2.38
C ASN A 45 12.20 6.45 3.00
N TYR A 46 13.17 6.89 2.19
CA TYR A 46 14.52 7.15 2.68
C TYR A 46 14.53 8.23 3.77
N ALA A 47 13.91 9.38 3.49
CA ALA A 47 13.87 10.48 4.44
C ALA A 47 13.13 10.09 5.74
N ALA A 48 12.00 9.36 5.64
CA ALA A 48 11.26 8.90 6.80
C ALA A 48 12.03 7.84 7.60
N ALA A 49 12.74 6.92 6.93
CA ALA A 49 13.57 5.91 7.56
C ALA A 49 14.77 6.53 8.29
N GLU A 50 15.40 7.55 7.70
CA GLU A 50 16.49 8.31 8.31
C GLU A 50 16.01 9.05 9.56
N GLU A 51 14.86 9.72 9.51
CA GLU A 51 14.27 10.41 10.67
C GLU A 51 13.88 9.44 11.78
N ALA A 52 13.38 8.26 11.44
CA ALA A 52 13.05 7.21 12.39
C ALA A 52 14.30 6.50 12.97
N GLY A 53 15.49 6.82 12.48
CA GLY A 53 16.76 6.24 12.95
C GLY A 53 16.97 4.79 12.53
N MET A 54 16.39 4.37 11.40
CA MET A 54 16.56 3.02 10.87
C MET A 54 17.95 2.80 10.27
N ASP A 55 18.48 1.56 10.33
CA ASP A 55 19.75 1.18 9.69
C ASP A 55 19.55 0.92 8.19
N ILE A 56 19.66 1.96 7.36
CA ILE A 56 19.51 1.87 5.90
C ILE A 56 20.79 1.31 5.28
N VAL A 57 20.80 0.02 4.95
CA VAL A 57 21.97 -0.68 4.40
C VAL A 57 22.04 -0.63 2.86
N VAL A 58 20.91 -0.43 2.17
CA VAL A 58 20.84 -0.24 0.71
C VAL A 58 19.79 0.81 0.38
N TYR A 59 20.15 1.76 -0.48
CA TYR A 59 19.23 2.65 -1.18
C TYR A 59 19.59 2.65 -2.66
N GLU A 60 18.74 2.06 -3.50
CA GLU A 60 19.07 1.79 -4.91
C GLU A 60 17.87 2.06 -5.82
N ALA A 61 18.13 2.82 -6.88
CA ALA A 61 17.19 3.01 -7.98
C ALA A 61 17.58 2.14 -9.18
N TYR A 62 16.57 1.60 -9.89
CA TYR A 62 16.76 0.85 -11.12
C TYR A 62 15.81 1.34 -12.22
N SER A 63 16.16 1.12 -13.49
CA SER A 63 15.26 1.48 -14.59
C SER A 63 14.06 0.52 -14.67
N SER A 64 12.85 1.07 -14.69
CA SER A 64 11.60 0.28 -14.86
C SER A 64 11.54 -0.49 -16.19
N SER A 65 12.39 -0.12 -17.16
CA SER A 65 12.53 -0.81 -18.46
C SER A 65 13.68 -1.82 -18.49
N THR A 66 14.37 -2.05 -17.36
CA THR A 66 15.48 -3.02 -17.32
C THR A 66 15.00 -4.44 -17.61
N LEU A 67 15.87 -5.23 -18.21
CA LEU A 67 15.65 -6.67 -18.41
C LEU A 67 16.51 -7.52 -17.47
N ASP A 68 17.32 -6.87 -16.61
CA ASP A 68 18.23 -7.53 -15.70
C ASP A 68 18.39 -6.70 -14.40
N LEU A 69 18.03 -7.31 -13.27
CA LEU A 69 18.15 -6.76 -11.92
C LEU A 69 19.23 -7.47 -11.09
N SER A 70 20.03 -8.36 -11.71
CA SER A 70 21.03 -9.16 -11.00
C SER A 70 22.00 -8.31 -10.20
N SER A 71 22.40 -7.12 -10.71
CA SER A 71 23.31 -6.23 -10.00
C SER A 71 22.71 -5.66 -8.73
N VAL A 72 21.42 -5.32 -8.73
CA VAL A 72 20.67 -4.85 -7.55
C VAL A 72 20.54 -5.98 -6.55
N ILE A 73 20.10 -7.16 -7.01
CA ILE A 73 19.92 -8.34 -6.17
C ILE A 73 21.24 -8.78 -5.52
N MET A 74 22.35 -8.74 -6.23
CA MET A 74 23.67 -9.05 -5.66
C MET A 74 24.10 -8.07 -4.57
N LYS A 75 23.71 -6.79 -4.65
CA LYS A 75 23.92 -5.81 -3.57
C LYS A 75 23.11 -6.18 -2.33
N LEU A 76 21.84 -6.59 -2.52
CA LEU A 76 20.99 -7.05 -1.45
C LEU A 76 21.53 -8.31 -0.77
N ILE A 77 22.00 -9.29 -1.56
CA ILE A 77 22.66 -10.50 -1.03
C ILE A 77 23.87 -10.12 -0.15
N ALA A 78 24.67 -9.17 -0.60
CA ALA A 78 25.85 -8.73 0.15
C ALA A 78 25.50 -7.95 1.42
N ALA A 79 24.45 -7.16 1.40
CA ALA A 79 24.01 -6.33 2.52
C ALA A 79 23.23 -7.10 3.58
N GLN A 80 22.58 -8.20 3.20
CA GLN A 80 21.73 -9.03 4.06
C GLN A 80 20.72 -8.19 4.87
N PRO A 81 19.76 -7.51 4.20
CA PRO A 81 18.75 -6.74 4.88
C PRO A 81 17.76 -7.65 5.62
N ASP A 82 17.20 -7.16 6.72
CA ASP A 82 16.09 -7.81 7.44
C ASP A 82 14.74 -7.40 6.82
N VAL A 83 14.65 -6.17 6.32
CA VAL A 83 13.48 -5.62 5.65
C VAL A 83 13.86 -5.07 4.29
N LEU A 84 13.10 -5.44 3.26
CA LEU A 84 13.20 -4.83 1.93
C LEU A 84 11.89 -4.12 1.59
N LEU A 85 11.98 -2.80 1.35
CA LEU A 85 10.92 -1.98 0.79
C LEU A 85 11.14 -1.88 -0.72
N LEU A 86 10.24 -2.48 -1.50
CA LEU A 86 10.35 -2.56 -2.95
C LEU A 86 9.22 -1.77 -3.63
N THR A 87 9.59 -0.83 -4.50
CA THR A 87 8.63 -0.03 -5.28
C THR A 87 8.87 -0.21 -6.77
N GLY A 88 7.84 -0.63 -7.49
CA GLY A 88 7.92 -0.86 -8.94
C GLY A 88 6.55 -1.12 -9.57
N TYR A 89 6.59 -1.57 -10.81
CA TYR A 89 5.42 -1.93 -11.61
C TYR A 89 5.35 -3.45 -11.84
N VAL A 90 4.36 -3.90 -12.61
CA VAL A 90 4.13 -5.34 -12.86
C VAL A 90 5.37 -6.01 -13.47
N ASN A 91 5.96 -5.41 -14.50
CA ASN A 91 7.02 -6.06 -15.28
C ASN A 91 8.33 -6.19 -14.50
N ASP A 92 8.79 -5.08 -13.94
CA ASP A 92 10.04 -5.01 -13.17
C ASP A 92 9.90 -5.71 -11.80
N GLY A 93 8.76 -5.57 -11.12
CA GLY A 93 8.46 -6.32 -9.90
C GLY A 93 8.43 -7.84 -10.14
N SER A 94 7.81 -8.29 -11.23
CA SER A 94 7.82 -9.72 -11.60
C SER A 94 9.22 -10.20 -11.98
N LEU A 95 10.02 -9.36 -12.64
CA LEU A 95 11.41 -9.66 -12.94
C LEU A 95 12.23 -9.79 -11.66
N PHE A 96 12.05 -8.86 -10.71
CA PHE A 96 12.72 -8.91 -9.40
C PHE A 96 12.45 -10.21 -8.67
N VAL A 97 11.17 -10.62 -8.55
CA VAL A 97 10.78 -11.87 -7.88
C VAL A 97 11.45 -13.08 -8.52
N ARG A 98 11.38 -13.20 -9.85
CA ARG A 98 11.98 -14.34 -10.57
C ARG A 98 13.50 -14.39 -10.44
N GLN A 99 14.20 -13.27 -10.67
CA GLN A 99 15.65 -13.23 -10.56
C GLN A 99 16.14 -13.40 -9.12
N SER A 100 15.38 -12.94 -8.13
CA SER A 100 15.67 -13.20 -6.73
C SER A 100 15.67 -14.70 -6.44
N ALA A 101 14.66 -15.43 -6.93
CA ALA A 101 14.61 -16.89 -6.78
C ALA A 101 15.77 -17.58 -7.51
N GLU A 102 16.11 -17.14 -8.74
CA GLU A 102 17.22 -17.70 -9.54
C GLU A 102 18.59 -17.49 -8.86
N LEU A 103 18.80 -16.33 -8.21
CA LEU A 103 20.03 -15.96 -7.52
C LEU A 103 20.07 -16.44 -6.05
N GLY A 104 18.99 -17.02 -5.55
CA GLY A 104 18.90 -17.47 -4.17
C GLY A 104 18.85 -16.31 -3.16
N PHE A 105 18.37 -15.15 -3.56
CA PHE A 105 18.13 -14.04 -2.65
C PHE A 105 16.90 -14.31 -1.81
N THR A 106 17.05 -14.14 -0.51
CA THR A 106 15.97 -14.24 0.47
C THR A 106 16.04 -13.06 1.43
N VAL A 107 14.90 -12.62 1.92
CA VAL A 107 14.79 -11.56 2.91
C VAL A 107 13.69 -11.92 3.92
N PRO A 108 13.88 -11.72 5.25
CA PRO A 108 12.87 -12.03 6.26
C PRO A 108 11.54 -11.31 6.00
N ILE A 109 11.59 -10.03 5.63
CA ILE A 109 10.42 -9.19 5.42
C ILE A 109 10.54 -8.49 4.07
N LEU A 110 9.70 -8.87 3.10
CA LEU A 110 9.55 -8.15 1.84
C LEU A 110 8.20 -7.44 1.82
N ILE A 111 8.25 -6.11 1.82
CA ILE A 111 7.07 -5.26 1.72
C ILE A 111 7.16 -4.47 0.42
N THR A 112 6.19 -4.68 -0.45
CA THR A 112 6.06 -3.94 -1.70
C THR A 112 5.14 -2.73 -1.50
N HIS A 113 5.32 -1.71 -2.31
CA HIS A 113 4.35 -0.63 -2.41
C HIS A 113 3.35 -0.95 -3.50
N SER A 114 2.08 -0.75 -3.20
CA SER A 114 0.93 -0.91 -4.09
C SER A 114 1.25 -0.94 -5.61
N GLY A 115 0.53 -0.25 -6.44
CA GLY A 115 0.90 -0.11 -7.85
C GLY A 115 0.94 -1.47 -8.57
N GLY A 116 2.12 -1.85 -9.05
CA GLY A 116 2.29 -3.06 -9.85
C GLY A 116 2.19 -4.37 -9.08
N HIS A 117 2.41 -4.36 -7.78
CA HIS A 117 2.48 -5.59 -6.98
C HIS A 117 1.14 -6.06 -6.40
N SER A 118 0.07 -5.26 -6.55
CA SER A 118 -1.25 -5.54 -5.98
C SER A 118 -2.32 -5.82 -7.04
N VAL A 119 -1.93 -6.19 -8.25
CA VAL A 119 -2.83 -6.43 -9.38
C VAL A 119 -2.74 -7.86 -9.89
N GLN A 120 -3.83 -8.36 -10.49
CA GLN A 120 -3.91 -9.74 -11.01
C GLN A 120 -2.78 -10.06 -12.00
N ALA A 121 -2.37 -9.11 -12.84
CA ALA A 121 -1.29 -9.31 -13.80
C ALA A 121 0.07 -9.64 -13.14
N PHE A 122 0.31 -9.17 -11.92
CA PHE A 122 1.50 -9.55 -11.14
C PHE A 122 1.38 -10.99 -10.65
N VAL A 123 0.23 -11.36 -10.08
CA VAL A 123 -0.06 -12.74 -9.66
C VAL A 123 0.13 -13.72 -10.82
N ASP A 124 -0.44 -13.39 -11.99
CA ASP A 124 -0.32 -14.22 -13.20
C ASP A 124 1.14 -14.36 -13.68
N ALA A 125 1.95 -13.34 -13.47
CA ALA A 125 3.35 -13.32 -13.91
C ALA A 125 4.29 -14.11 -12.98
N VAL A 126 4.02 -14.16 -11.67
CA VAL A 126 4.91 -14.79 -10.68
C VAL A 126 4.36 -16.11 -10.11
N GLY A 127 3.07 -16.38 -10.32
CA GLY A 127 2.40 -17.61 -9.86
C GLY A 127 2.47 -17.75 -8.33
N ASP A 128 2.72 -18.98 -7.85
CA ASP A 128 2.77 -19.29 -6.42
C ASP A 128 3.84 -18.51 -5.63
N GLN A 129 4.80 -17.88 -6.32
CA GLN A 129 5.82 -17.03 -5.69
C GLN A 129 5.24 -15.77 -5.06
N VAL A 130 4.00 -15.39 -5.39
CA VAL A 130 3.32 -14.27 -4.78
C VAL A 130 2.92 -14.53 -3.32
N ASN A 131 2.71 -15.80 -2.96
CA ASN A 131 2.19 -16.14 -1.64
C ASN A 131 3.08 -15.63 -0.52
N TYR A 132 2.42 -15.03 0.47
CA TYR A 132 2.99 -14.39 1.65
C TYR A 132 3.78 -13.09 1.40
N LEU A 133 3.85 -12.58 0.17
CA LEU A 133 4.35 -11.22 -0.07
C LEU A 133 3.43 -10.20 0.61
N LEU A 134 4.06 -9.24 1.28
CA LEU A 134 3.38 -8.11 1.89
C LEU A 134 3.33 -6.94 0.92
N THR A 135 2.26 -6.18 0.97
CA THR A 135 2.15 -4.91 0.24
C THR A 135 1.49 -3.85 1.10
N VAL A 136 1.99 -2.62 1.01
CA VAL A 136 1.39 -1.47 1.66
C VAL A 136 0.50 -0.75 0.65
N ASP A 137 -0.76 -0.58 1.01
CA ASP A 137 -1.80 -0.01 0.15
C ASP A 137 -2.63 1.06 0.90
N PRO A 138 -3.23 2.02 0.20
CA PRO A 138 -4.12 3.00 0.81
C PRO A 138 -5.54 2.47 1.08
N VAL A 139 -5.77 1.16 0.87
CA VAL A 139 -7.04 0.48 1.12
C VAL A 139 -6.79 -0.90 1.72
N PRO A 140 -7.64 -1.35 2.66
CA PRO A 140 -7.57 -2.71 3.15
C PRO A 140 -8.14 -3.67 2.09
N CYS A 141 -7.37 -4.70 1.71
CA CYS A 141 -7.82 -5.71 0.76
C CYS A 141 -8.58 -6.82 1.50
N ASN A 142 -9.72 -7.27 0.97
CA ASN A 142 -10.57 -8.27 1.62
C ASN A 142 -10.68 -8.02 3.14
N PRO A 143 -11.13 -6.83 3.58
CA PRO A 143 -11.10 -6.45 4.99
C PRO A 143 -12.14 -7.20 5.81
N LYS A 144 -11.99 -7.14 7.10
CA LYS A 144 -13.01 -7.51 8.06
C LYS A 144 -14.19 -6.53 7.95
N LEU A 145 -15.34 -7.01 7.43
CA LEU A 145 -16.45 -6.14 7.04
C LEU A 145 -17.15 -5.46 8.22
N ASP A 146 -17.13 -6.04 9.41
CA ASP A 146 -17.73 -5.46 10.62
C ASP A 146 -17.01 -4.19 11.10
N SER A 147 -15.84 -3.86 10.52
CA SER A 147 -15.14 -2.59 10.73
C SER A 147 -15.80 -1.41 10.01
N PHE A 148 -16.76 -1.69 9.10
CA PHE A 148 -17.52 -0.68 8.38
C PHE A 148 -18.96 -0.57 8.92
N SER A 149 -19.63 0.56 8.68
CA SER A 149 -21.05 0.69 8.96
C SER A 149 -21.88 -0.34 8.18
N GLU A 150 -23.05 -0.74 8.70
CA GLU A 150 -23.96 -1.71 8.03
C GLU A 150 -24.33 -1.26 6.59
N GLU A 151 -24.46 0.04 6.37
CA GLU A 151 -24.72 0.60 5.05
C GLU A 151 -23.55 0.31 4.11
N LEU A 152 -22.32 0.60 4.51
CA LEU A 152 -21.13 0.38 3.69
C LEU A 152 -20.81 -1.10 3.50
N GLN A 153 -21.10 -1.96 4.48
CA GLN A 153 -21.03 -3.42 4.30
C GLN A 153 -21.93 -3.87 3.15
N THR A 154 -23.16 -3.36 3.11
CA THR A 154 -24.12 -3.68 2.04
C THR A 154 -23.62 -3.18 0.68
N VAL A 155 -23.10 -1.96 0.63
CA VAL A 155 -22.52 -1.38 -0.60
C VAL A 155 -21.33 -2.20 -1.10
N PHE A 156 -20.45 -2.62 -0.18
CA PHE A 156 -19.28 -3.44 -0.51
C PHE A 156 -19.69 -4.79 -1.11
N GLN A 157 -20.62 -5.48 -0.45
CA GLN A 157 -21.13 -6.78 -0.90
C GLN A 157 -21.89 -6.69 -2.25
N ASP A 158 -22.69 -5.65 -2.46
CA ASP A 158 -23.38 -5.41 -3.73
C ASP A 158 -22.39 -5.15 -4.86
N PHE A 159 -21.35 -4.35 -4.62
CA PHE A 159 -20.30 -4.13 -5.60
C PHE A 159 -19.58 -5.43 -5.98
N GLU A 160 -19.16 -6.23 -4.99
CA GLU A 160 -18.48 -7.50 -5.23
C GLU A 160 -19.37 -8.48 -6.01
N ALA A 161 -20.64 -8.59 -5.64
CA ALA A 161 -21.59 -9.48 -6.30
C ALA A 161 -21.82 -9.07 -7.78
N ARG A 162 -22.06 -7.78 -8.04
CA ARG A 162 -22.28 -7.24 -9.38
C ARG A 162 -21.04 -7.30 -10.25
N TRP A 163 -19.87 -7.08 -9.66
CA TRP A 163 -18.60 -7.24 -10.36
C TRP A 163 -18.39 -8.69 -10.79
N THR A 164 -18.57 -9.63 -9.85
CA THR A 164 -18.42 -11.07 -10.11
C THR A 164 -19.43 -11.57 -11.15
N GLU A 165 -20.68 -11.11 -11.09
CA GLU A 165 -21.70 -11.44 -12.11
C GLU A 165 -21.27 -10.95 -13.50
N LYS A 166 -20.72 -9.74 -13.57
CA LYS A 166 -20.37 -9.12 -14.86
C LYS A 166 -19.09 -9.67 -15.47
N TYR A 167 -18.07 -9.94 -14.66
CA TYR A 167 -16.72 -10.27 -15.14
C TYR A 167 -16.31 -11.73 -14.90
N GLY A 168 -17.09 -12.48 -14.12
CA GLY A 168 -16.81 -13.89 -13.80
C GLY A 168 -15.68 -14.13 -12.79
N VAL A 169 -15.12 -13.06 -12.23
CA VAL A 169 -14.07 -13.08 -11.22
C VAL A 169 -14.37 -12.05 -10.12
N LYS A 170 -13.86 -12.24 -8.92
CA LYS A 170 -13.96 -11.23 -7.87
C LYS A 170 -13.17 -9.97 -8.23
N PRO A 171 -13.55 -8.78 -7.74
CA PRO A 171 -12.75 -7.57 -7.93
C PRO A 171 -11.42 -7.70 -7.19
N ALA A 172 -10.34 -7.23 -7.79
CA ALA A 172 -9.09 -7.01 -7.06
C ALA A 172 -9.29 -5.79 -6.15
N HIS A 173 -9.20 -6.01 -4.84
CA HIS A 173 -9.60 -5.01 -3.86
C HIS A 173 -8.76 -3.74 -3.95
N HIS A 174 -7.49 -3.85 -4.30
CA HIS A 174 -6.61 -2.70 -4.43
C HIS A 174 -7.06 -1.71 -5.53
N VAL A 175 -7.30 -2.17 -6.74
CA VAL A 175 -7.56 -1.27 -7.90
C VAL A 175 -9.05 -1.01 -8.08
N GLU A 176 -9.82 -2.06 -8.25
CA GLU A 176 -11.24 -1.96 -8.58
C GLU A 176 -12.05 -1.42 -7.41
N MET A 177 -11.79 -1.94 -6.19
CA MET A 177 -12.49 -1.47 -4.99
C MET A 177 -12.12 -0.03 -4.67
N ARG A 178 -10.85 0.34 -4.78
CA ARG A 178 -10.41 1.73 -4.57
C ARG A 178 -11.05 2.69 -5.57
N ALA A 179 -11.08 2.32 -6.85
CA ALA A 179 -11.74 3.14 -7.87
C ALA A 179 -13.24 3.28 -7.61
N PHE A 180 -13.90 2.20 -7.21
CA PHE A 180 -15.31 2.22 -6.82
C PHE A 180 -15.52 3.09 -5.58
N ALA A 181 -14.73 2.95 -4.53
CA ALA A 181 -14.83 3.72 -3.30
C ALA A 181 -14.71 5.23 -3.54
N GLN A 182 -13.76 5.64 -4.39
CA GLN A 182 -13.60 7.03 -4.78
C GLN A 182 -14.79 7.56 -5.57
N ALA A 183 -15.30 6.78 -6.53
CA ALA A 183 -16.49 7.16 -7.28
C ALA A 183 -17.74 7.21 -6.39
N TYR A 184 -17.90 6.23 -5.50
CA TYR A 184 -18.99 6.20 -4.54
C TYR A 184 -18.98 7.45 -3.65
N LEU A 185 -17.84 7.78 -3.05
CA LEU A 185 -17.67 8.99 -2.24
C LEU A 185 -18.05 10.24 -3.05
N PHE A 186 -17.56 10.33 -4.28
CA PHE A 186 -17.83 11.50 -5.13
C PHE A 186 -19.32 11.66 -5.42
N PHE A 187 -20.00 10.60 -5.85
CA PHE A 187 -21.40 10.69 -6.25
C PHE A 187 -22.38 10.74 -5.08
N THR A 188 -22.05 10.16 -3.93
CA THR A 188 -22.95 10.12 -2.77
C THR A 188 -22.74 11.24 -1.77
N GLN A 189 -21.53 11.82 -1.70
CA GLN A 189 -21.19 12.87 -0.74
C GLN A 189 -20.83 14.19 -1.45
N VAL A 190 -19.84 14.19 -2.33
CA VAL A 190 -19.29 15.40 -2.91
C VAL A 190 -20.27 16.10 -3.84
N ALA A 191 -20.83 15.40 -4.81
CA ALA A 191 -21.70 16.00 -5.82
C ALA A 191 -23.03 16.55 -5.22
N PRO A 192 -23.73 15.83 -4.33
CA PRO A 192 -24.90 16.39 -3.62
C PRO A 192 -24.52 17.60 -2.79
N LEU A 193 -23.45 17.55 -2.01
CA LEU A 193 -22.99 18.66 -1.16
C LEU A 193 -22.61 19.89 -1.98
N ALA A 194 -21.95 19.72 -3.12
CA ALA A 194 -21.62 20.82 -4.03
C ALA A 194 -22.87 21.55 -4.53
N ILE A 195 -23.93 20.81 -4.89
CA ILE A 195 -25.21 21.37 -5.33
C ILE A 195 -25.92 22.05 -4.16
N GLU A 196 -25.94 21.43 -2.98
CA GLU A 196 -26.57 21.99 -1.79
C GLU A 196 -25.93 23.32 -1.37
N GLN A 197 -24.60 23.37 -1.33
CA GLN A 197 -23.86 24.55 -0.87
C GLN A 197 -23.90 25.72 -1.86
N SER A 198 -23.86 25.45 -3.17
CA SER A 198 -23.65 26.48 -4.19
C SER A 198 -24.81 26.63 -5.19
N GLY A 199 -25.78 25.72 -5.19
CA GLY A 199 -26.85 25.66 -6.20
C GLY A 199 -26.37 25.21 -7.59
N THR A 200 -25.08 24.86 -7.76
CA THR A 200 -24.48 24.48 -9.06
C THR A 200 -23.57 23.27 -8.94
N PHE A 201 -23.45 22.54 -10.06
CA PHE A 201 -22.46 21.46 -10.17
C PHE A 201 -21.34 21.90 -11.12
N SER A 202 -20.18 22.20 -10.53
CA SER A 202 -18.99 22.68 -11.24
C SER A 202 -17.71 22.17 -10.57
N ALA A 203 -16.59 22.29 -11.25
CA ALA A 203 -15.29 21.93 -10.64
C ALA A 203 -14.99 22.76 -9.37
N ALA A 204 -15.38 24.03 -9.36
CA ALA A 204 -15.18 24.90 -8.18
C ALA A 204 -16.05 24.46 -7.01
N SER A 205 -17.38 24.24 -7.24
CA SER A 205 -18.27 23.79 -6.17
C SER A 205 -17.92 22.38 -5.66
N CYS A 206 -17.49 21.47 -6.53
CA CYS A 206 -17.01 20.15 -6.10
C CYS A 206 -15.74 20.25 -5.26
N ARG A 207 -14.78 21.13 -5.64
CA ARG A 207 -13.59 21.40 -4.84
C ARG A 207 -13.93 21.92 -3.45
N ASP A 208 -14.81 22.90 -3.38
CA ASP A 208 -15.21 23.51 -2.12
C ASP A 208 -15.96 22.49 -1.23
N ALA A 209 -16.82 21.65 -1.83
CA ALA A 209 -17.47 20.56 -1.14
C ALA A 209 -16.48 19.52 -0.60
N ILE A 210 -15.49 19.09 -1.41
CA ILE A 210 -14.45 18.15 -0.96
C ILE A 210 -13.67 18.71 0.24
N LEU A 211 -13.29 19.97 0.20
CA LEU A 211 -12.55 20.62 1.29
C LEU A 211 -13.39 20.80 2.57
N SER A 212 -14.70 20.68 2.49
CA SER A 212 -15.60 20.74 3.66
C SER A 212 -15.99 19.37 4.21
N LEU A 213 -15.54 18.26 3.58
CA LEU A 213 -15.80 16.92 4.10
C LEU A 213 -15.01 16.66 5.38
N ASP A 214 -15.69 15.99 6.33
CA ASP A 214 -15.12 15.47 7.57
C ASP A 214 -15.86 14.17 7.89
N LEU A 215 -15.35 13.04 7.37
CA LEU A 215 -15.96 11.71 7.49
C LEU A 215 -15.06 10.79 8.31
N ASP A 216 -15.66 10.08 9.25
CA ASP A 216 -14.98 9.01 9.97
C ASP A 216 -14.63 7.83 9.07
N ALA A 217 -13.67 7.02 9.49
CA ALA A 217 -13.26 5.81 8.78
C ALA A 217 -14.42 4.85 8.52
N SER A 218 -15.37 4.72 9.47
CA SER A 218 -16.57 3.88 9.32
C SER A 218 -17.56 4.37 8.26
N GLN A 219 -17.39 5.60 7.76
CA GLN A 219 -18.23 6.22 6.74
C GLN A 219 -17.57 6.21 5.35
N SER A 220 -16.40 5.63 5.23
CA SER A 220 -15.61 5.59 4.01
C SER A 220 -15.22 4.17 3.64
N LEU A 221 -15.53 3.75 2.41
CA LEU A 221 -15.11 2.44 1.86
C LEU A 221 -13.58 2.29 1.73
N MET A 222 -12.83 3.38 1.94
CA MET A 222 -11.36 3.35 1.96
C MET A 222 -10.77 2.79 3.26
N GLY A 223 -11.59 2.54 4.30
CA GLY A 223 -11.10 2.13 5.61
C GLY A 223 -10.37 3.23 6.38
N ALA A 224 -10.41 4.46 5.89
CA ALA A 224 -9.79 5.64 6.48
C ALA A 224 -10.75 6.82 6.42
N GLY A 225 -10.61 7.79 7.32
CA GLY A 225 -11.39 9.01 7.30
C GLY A 225 -11.13 9.86 6.04
N VAL A 226 -12.03 10.80 5.79
CA VAL A 226 -11.92 11.73 4.65
C VAL A 226 -12.02 13.16 5.16
N LYS A 227 -10.87 13.80 5.28
CA LYS A 227 -10.73 15.22 5.64
C LYS A 227 -9.55 15.80 4.90
N PHE A 228 -9.80 16.82 4.11
CA PHE A 228 -8.75 17.42 3.29
C PHE A 228 -8.19 18.69 3.92
N SER A 229 -6.87 18.83 3.86
CA SER A 229 -6.21 20.07 4.24
C SER A 229 -6.66 21.24 3.38
N THR A 230 -6.82 22.41 3.98
CA THR A 230 -7.33 23.62 3.34
C THR A 230 -6.22 24.66 3.13
N PRO A 231 -6.47 25.74 2.36
CA PRO A 231 -5.51 26.84 2.28
C PRO A 231 -5.22 27.52 3.62
N ASP A 232 -6.19 27.52 4.53
CA ASP A 232 -6.05 28.12 5.87
C ASP A 232 -5.37 27.17 6.86
N GLU A 233 -5.51 25.85 6.64
CA GLU A 233 -4.91 24.78 7.44
C GLU A 233 -4.23 23.77 6.50
N PRO A 234 -3.10 24.14 5.90
CA PRO A 234 -2.39 23.22 5.01
C PRO A 234 -1.74 22.08 5.80
N PHE A 235 -1.72 20.90 5.19
CA PHE A 235 -0.91 19.80 5.72
C PHE A 235 0.56 20.11 5.50
N VAL A 236 1.36 20.01 6.54
CA VAL A 236 2.81 20.12 6.46
C VAL A 236 3.38 18.71 6.62
N ASP A 237 4.08 18.24 5.59
CA ASP A 237 4.78 16.96 5.65
C ASP A 237 5.77 16.97 6.82
N PRO A 238 5.64 16.07 7.80
CA PRO A 238 6.46 16.11 9.01
C PRO A 238 7.95 15.82 8.74
N VAL A 239 8.27 15.15 7.64
CA VAL A 239 9.64 14.75 7.26
C VAL A 239 10.25 15.73 6.28
N LEU A 240 9.54 15.99 5.16
CA LEU A 240 10.07 16.82 4.08
C LEU A 240 9.79 18.32 4.29
N GLY A 241 8.94 18.69 5.24
CA GLY A 241 8.56 20.08 5.55
C GLY A 241 7.73 20.77 4.45
N ASN A 242 7.32 20.05 3.41
CA ASN A 242 6.53 20.59 2.31
C ASN A 242 5.09 20.82 2.75
N SER A 243 4.51 21.95 2.30
CA SER A 243 3.13 22.30 2.59
C SER A 243 2.20 21.91 1.43
N HIS A 244 1.10 21.22 1.73
CA HIS A 244 0.14 20.70 0.76
C HIS A 244 -1.29 21.14 1.12
N VAL A 245 -2.04 21.57 0.11
CA VAL A 245 -3.49 21.82 0.19
C VAL A 245 -4.22 20.72 -0.60
N GLY A 246 -5.32 20.21 -0.04
CA GLY A 246 -6.09 19.14 -0.65
C GLY A 246 -5.50 17.74 -0.40
N GLN A 247 -4.61 17.60 0.59
CA GLN A 247 -4.17 16.31 1.11
C GLN A 247 -5.23 15.76 2.05
N ASN A 248 -5.65 14.49 1.89
CA ASN A 248 -6.46 13.83 2.90
C ASN A 248 -5.59 13.55 4.13
N ILE A 249 -5.87 14.26 5.22
CA ILE A 249 -5.08 14.17 6.47
C ILE A 249 -5.51 12.99 7.37
N GLU A 250 -6.63 12.36 7.07
CA GLU A 250 -7.13 11.15 7.73
C GLU A 250 -6.77 9.86 6.94
N ALA A 251 -6.02 10.00 5.85
CA ALA A 251 -5.59 8.84 5.08
C ALA A 251 -4.71 7.93 5.94
N LYS A 252 -4.89 6.61 5.75
CA LYS A 252 -4.09 5.57 6.41
C LYS A 252 -3.49 4.65 5.35
N ALA A 253 -2.42 3.98 5.73
CA ALA A 253 -1.87 2.87 4.97
C ALA A 253 -2.26 1.54 5.66
N PHE A 254 -2.43 0.50 4.85
CA PHE A 254 -2.78 -0.83 5.29
C PHE A 254 -1.72 -1.81 4.82
N ILE A 255 -1.38 -2.80 5.64
CA ILE A 255 -0.54 -3.90 5.21
C ILE A 255 -1.44 -5.05 4.82
N ASN A 256 -1.31 -5.46 3.57
CA ASN A 256 -2.01 -6.59 2.99
C ASN A 256 -0.99 -7.71 2.70
N GLN A 257 -1.44 -8.95 2.72
CA GLN A 257 -0.60 -10.11 2.43
C GLN A 257 -1.31 -11.05 1.46
N TYR A 258 -0.55 -11.65 0.55
CA TYR A 258 -1.06 -12.64 -0.37
C TYR A 258 -1.22 -14.01 0.29
N PHE A 259 -2.39 -14.62 0.09
CA PHE A 259 -2.71 -16.00 0.45
C PHE A 259 -3.41 -16.67 -0.73
N ASP A 260 -2.83 -17.70 -1.28
CA ASP A 260 -3.35 -18.42 -2.43
C ASP A 260 -3.67 -17.50 -3.64
N GLY A 261 -2.81 -16.49 -3.86
CA GLY A 261 -2.94 -15.52 -4.92
C GLY A 261 -3.92 -14.37 -4.68
N GLU A 262 -4.60 -14.34 -3.53
CA GLU A 262 -5.51 -13.26 -3.14
C GLU A 262 -4.91 -12.41 -2.01
N LEU A 263 -5.11 -11.08 -2.06
CA LEU A 263 -4.70 -10.15 -1.02
C LEU A 263 -5.72 -10.07 0.10
N TYR A 264 -5.25 -10.13 1.34
CA TYR A 264 -6.03 -9.92 2.55
C TYR A 264 -5.35 -8.89 3.44
N CYS A 265 -6.12 -7.99 4.04
CA CYS A 265 -5.62 -7.09 5.07
C CYS A 265 -5.17 -7.93 6.28
N VAL A 266 -3.95 -7.67 6.74
CA VAL A 266 -3.36 -8.31 7.92
C VAL A 266 -3.01 -7.30 9.01
N TRP A 267 -3.01 -6.00 8.69
CA TRP A 267 -2.80 -4.91 9.64
C TRP A 267 -3.42 -3.60 9.09
N PRO A 268 -4.02 -2.75 9.94
CA PRO A 268 -4.18 -2.90 11.40
C PRO A 268 -5.26 -3.95 11.76
N GLU A 269 -5.22 -4.45 13.00
CA GLU A 269 -6.05 -5.54 13.51
C GLU A 269 -7.56 -5.31 13.30
N GLU A 270 -8.01 -4.05 13.40
CA GLU A 270 -9.42 -3.69 13.20
C GLU A 270 -9.95 -4.08 11.81
N TYR A 271 -9.10 -4.11 10.76
CA TYR A 271 -9.44 -4.48 9.39
C TYR A 271 -8.89 -5.85 8.99
N ALA A 272 -8.07 -6.45 9.84
CA ALA A 272 -7.38 -7.70 9.53
C ALA A 272 -8.37 -8.87 9.41
N GLN A 273 -8.42 -9.45 8.20
CA GLN A 273 -9.22 -10.64 7.92
C GLN A 273 -8.43 -11.93 8.16
N LYS A 274 -7.11 -11.87 8.11
CA LYS A 274 -6.20 -12.99 8.37
C LYS A 274 -5.07 -12.55 9.26
N GLU A 275 -4.56 -13.50 10.04
CA GLU A 275 -3.31 -13.31 10.77
C GLU A 275 -2.13 -13.27 9.79
N PRO A 276 -1.15 -12.39 9.98
CA PRO A 276 0.02 -12.32 9.11
C PRO A 276 0.90 -13.57 9.26
N VAL A 277 1.41 -14.05 8.15
CA VAL A 277 2.46 -15.06 8.12
C VAL A 277 3.80 -14.35 8.02
N LEU A 278 4.53 -14.31 9.14
CA LEU A 278 5.74 -13.49 9.31
C LEU A 278 7.01 -14.21 8.86
N PHE A 279 7.00 -15.52 8.97
CA PHE A 279 8.09 -16.36 8.53
C PHE A 279 7.59 -17.18 7.35
N LEU A 280 8.13 -16.87 6.19
CA LEU A 280 7.72 -17.55 4.97
C LEU A 280 8.08 -19.04 5.09
N PRO A 281 7.16 -19.97 4.79
CA PRO A 281 7.47 -21.38 4.78
C PRO A 281 8.71 -21.64 3.91
N SER A 282 9.53 -22.62 4.24
CA SER A 282 10.73 -23.00 3.47
C SER A 282 10.47 -23.31 1.99
N SER A 283 9.20 -23.44 1.60
CA SER A 283 8.74 -23.57 0.22
C SER A 283 8.58 -22.25 -0.53
N SER A 284 8.64 -21.09 0.15
CA SER A 284 8.60 -19.80 -0.51
C SER A 284 9.97 -19.49 -1.12
N SER A 285 9.99 -19.12 -2.40
CA SER A 285 11.24 -18.81 -3.11
C SER A 285 11.96 -17.56 -2.62
N LEU A 286 11.32 -16.75 -1.78
CA LEU A 286 11.85 -15.51 -1.21
C LEU A 286 12.00 -15.57 0.31
N SER A 287 11.79 -16.73 0.95
CA SER A 287 11.98 -16.87 2.39
C SER A 287 13.44 -17.12 2.74
N ALA A 288 13.96 -16.34 3.67
CA ALA A 288 15.09 -16.78 4.47
C ALA A 288 14.56 -17.96 5.32
N GLY A 289 14.97 -19.17 5.02
CA GLY A 289 14.44 -20.39 5.63
C GLY A 289 14.28 -20.23 7.14
N VAL A 290 13.07 -20.47 7.62
CA VAL A 290 12.79 -20.53 9.04
C VAL A 290 13.52 -21.77 9.58
N VAL A 291 14.30 -21.54 10.59
CA VAL A 291 14.82 -22.62 11.44
C VAL A 291 13.59 -23.24 12.13
N ASP A 292 13.39 -24.54 11.94
CA ASP A 292 12.40 -25.36 12.64
C ASP A 292 12.49 -25.20 14.16
#